data_1692002c8aabeb6745f8aef7f7881900
#
_entry.id   1692002c8aabeb6745f8aef7f7881900
#
_cell.length_a   1.000
_cell.length_b   1.000
_cell.length_c   1.000
_cell.angle_alpha   90.00
_cell.angle_beta   90.00
_cell.angle_gamma   90.00
#
_symmetry.space_group_name_H-M   'P 1'
#
loop_
_entity.id
_entity.type
_entity.pdbx_description
1 polymer ?
#
loop_
_entity_poly.entity_id
_entity_poly.type
_entity_poly.pdbx_seq_one_letter_code
_entity_poly.pdbx_strand_id
1 'polypeptide(L)'
;RRLQLLEEVAEKANDYSGQIFTYQLDVQDADQCKVIAEKFIAEANGISCAIANAGTGGDDGLFSGTSSQINNVLNTNIIGVTNSLMPFIPKMKEQKNGTLVCISSVASYVPLPFHGGYASSKIAIRMIFDSWRPSLQKYSIKTVSICPGFIDTPIVKGPARSFPMVSADKAAKKFIRIIRGGKKTYVYPRYYLFLIFLVRVLPERIFNFIMKKMFHRPIN
;
A
#
# COMPACT_ATOMS: atom_id res chain seq x y z
N ARG A 1 -7.39 -14.06 -2.57
CA ARG A 1 -8.80 -14.10 -3.02
C ARG A 1 -8.95 -14.65 -4.44
N ARG A 2 -8.16 -14.24 -5.40
CA ARG A 2 -8.26 -14.62 -6.82
C ARG A 2 -7.10 -15.52 -7.19
N LEU A 3 -7.24 -16.84 -6.95
CA LEU A 3 -6.16 -17.82 -7.16
C LEU A 3 -5.71 -17.86 -8.62
N GLN A 4 -6.65 -17.90 -9.56
CA GLN A 4 -6.34 -17.93 -10.99
C GLN A 4 -5.39 -16.81 -11.45
N LEU A 5 -5.59 -15.57 -10.95
CA LEU A 5 -4.69 -14.45 -11.27
C LEU A 5 -3.31 -14.59 -10.62
N LEU A 6 -3.19 -15.30 -9.50
CA LEU A 6 -1.89 -15.60 -8.90
C LEU A 6 -1.13 -16.64 -9.72
N GLU A 7 -1.82 -17.63 -10.25
CA GLU A 7 -1.27 -18.66 -11.14
C GLU A 7 -0.78 -18.04 -12.44
N GLU A 8 -1.58 -17.14 -13.06
CA GLU A 8 -1.14 -16.38 -14.24
C GLU A 8 0.14 -15.53 -13.98
N VAL A 9 0.26 -14.96 -12.80
CA VAL A 9 1.47 -14.21 -12.40
C VAL A 9 2.65 -15.14 -12.21
N ALA A 10 2.44 -16.31 -11.60
CA ALA A 10 3.47 -17.32 -11.41
C ALA A 10 3.98 -17.85 -12.75
N GLU A 11 3.08 -18.16 -13.68
CA GLU A 11 3.44 -18.60 -15.05
C GLU A 11 4.32 -17.56 -15.77
N LYS A 12 3.93 -16.27 -15.73
CA LYS A 12 4.72 -15.20 -16.33
C LYS A 12 6.09 -15.00 -15.68
N ALA A 13 6.28 -15.51 -14.49
CA ALA A 13 7.53 -15.40 -13.77
C ALA A 13 8.41 -16.66 -13.86
N ASN A 14 7.98 -17.72 -14.56
CA ASN A 14 8.74 -18.95 -14.75
C ASN A 14 10.07 -18.74 -15.51
N ASP A 15 10.18 -17.66 -16.32
CA ASP A 15 11.42 -17.30 -17.01
C ASP A 15 12.49 -16.71 -16.08
N TYR A 16 12.16 -16.44 -14.82
CA TYR A 16 13.10 -15.92 -13.84
C TYR A 16 13.63 -17.03 -12.94
N SER A 17 14.92 -16.94 -12.59
CA SER A 17 15.52 -17.84 -11.61
C SER A 17 14.91 -17.64 -10.24
N GLY A 18 14.23 -18.63 -9.69
CA GLY A 18 13.63 -18.59 -8.36
C GLY A 18 12.40 -19.47 -8.28
N GLN A 19 12.12 -19.95 -7.09
CA GLN A 19 10.92 -20.73 -6.82
C GLN A 19 9.77 -19.78 -6.44
N ILE A 20 8.57 -20.02 -7.01
CA ILE A 20 7.38 -19.21 -6.76
C ILE A 20 6.34 -20.05 -6.06
N PHE A 21 5.85 -19.56 -4.95
CA PHE A 21 4.76 -20.16 -4.19
C PHE A 21 3.52 -19.27 -4.29
N THR A 22 2.37 -19.85 -4.58
CA THR A 22 1.09 -19.13 -4.64
C THR A 22 0.16 -19.63 -3.55
N TYR A 23 -0.43 -18.70 -2.79
CA TYR A 23 -1.39 -19.01 -1.73
C TYR A 23 -2.63 -18.13 -1.86
N GLN A 24 -3.79 -18.78 -1.80
CA GLN A 24 -5.04 -18.03 -1.69
C GLN A 24 -5.18 -17.50 -0.27
N LEU A 25 -5.33 -16.18 -0.13
CA LEU A 25 -5.34 -15.49 1.15
C LEU A 25 -6.32 -14.32 1.13
N ASP A 26 -7.10 -14.15 2.21
CA ASP A 26 -7.74 -12.88 2.54
C ASP A 26 -6.94 -12.18 3.64
N VAL A 27 -6.38 -11.01 3.33
CA VAL A 27 -5.57 -10.25 4.30
C VAL A 27 -6.38 -9.76 5.50
N GLN A 28 -7.71 -9.77 5.44
CA GLN A 28 -8.56 -9.44 6.60
C GLN A 28 -8.65 -10.59 7.62
N ASP A 29 -8.26 -11.80 7.22
CA ASP A 29 -8.22 -12.99 8.08
C ASP A 29 -6.81 -13.11 8.70
N ALA A 30 -6.69 -12.75 10.00
CA ALA A 30 -5.42 -12.75 10.71
C ALA A 30 -4.84 -14.15 10.89
N ASP A 31 -5.68 -15.15 11.17
CA ASP A 31 -5.25 -16.53 11.41
C ASP A 31 -4.75 -17.15 10.10
N GLN A 32 -5.46 -16.93 9.00
CA GLN A 32 -5.01 -17.36 7.68
C GLN A 32 -3.69 -16.70 7.28
N CYS A 33 -3.51 -15.40 7.56
CA CYS A 33 -2.25 -14.69 7.32
C CYS A 33 -1.09 -15.32 8.09
N LYS A 34 -1.31 -15.69 9.35
CA LYS A 34 -0.30 -16.36 10.19
C LYS A 34 0.07 -17.73 9.62
N VAL A 35 -0.92 -18.58 9.34
CA VAL A 35 -0.68 -19.92 8.78
C VAL A 35 0.09 -19.86 7.46
N ILE A 36 -0.28 -18.96 6.56
CA ILE A 36 0.40 -18.81 5.26
C ILE A 36 1.82 -18.27 5.43
N ALA A 37 2.05 -17.36 6.37
CA ALA A 37 3.39 -16.84 6.64
C ALA A 37 4.31 -17.95 7.20
N GLU A 38 3.83 -18.75 8.14
CA GLU A 38 4.58 -19.89 8.70
C GLU A 38 4.91 -20.92 7.60
N LYS A 39 3.93 -21.26 6.76
CA LYS A 39 4.12 -22.15 5.62
C LYS A 39 5.19 -21.61 4.66
N PHE A 40 5.09 -20.35 4.26
CA PHE A 40 6.07 -19.71 3.38
C PHE A 40 7.47 -19.72 3.99
N ILE A 41 7.61 -19.38 5.28
CA ILE A 41 8.91 -19.37 5.97
C ILE A 41 9.56 -20.76 5.95
N ALA A 42 8.76 -21.82 6.15
CA ALA A 42 9.24 -23.20 6.10
C ALA A 42 9.70 -23.60 4.69
N GLU A 43 8.89 -23.31 3.66
CA GLU A 43 9.18 -23.67 2.27
C GLU A 43 10.35 -22.87 1.68
N ALA A 44 10.45 -21.57 2.01
CA ALA A 44 11.50 -20.68 1.55
C ALA A 44 12.78 -20.68 2.42
N ASN A 45 12.78 -21.44 3.51
CA ASN A 45 13.86 -21.46 4.50
C ASN A 45 14.21 -20.07 5.04
N GLY A 46 13.21 -19.22 5.29
CA GLY A 46 13.38 -17.89 5.85
C GLY A 46 12.66 -16.80 5.07
N ILE A 47 12.95 -15.54 5.42
CA ILE A 47 12.31 -14.37 4.79
C ILE A 47 13.24 -13.16 4.79
N SER A 48 13.52 -12.59 3.63
CA SER A 48 14.34 -11.38 3.51
C SER A 48 13.51 -10.11 3.31
N CYS A 49 12.31 -10.23 2.71
CA CYS A 49 11.45 -9.08 2.43
C CYS A 49 9.98 -9.49 2.41
N ALA A 50 9.14 -8.78 3.15
CA ALA A 50 7.68 -8.91 3.09
C ALA A 50 7.06 -7.60 2.61
N ILE A 51 6.18 -7.67 1.59
CA ILE A 51 5.56 -6.51 0.94
C ILE A 51 4.04 -6.60 1.09
N ALA A 52 3.46 -5.71 1.89
CA ALA A 52 2.01 -5.53 1.94
C ALA A 52 1.58 -4.61 0.79
N ASN A 53 1.12 -5.22 -0.29
CA ASN A 53 0.64 -4.55 -1.49
C ASN A 53 -0.89 -4.59 -1.62
N ALA A 54 -1.56 -5.52 -0.95
CA ALA A 54 -3.01 -5.60 -0.96
C ALA A 54 -3.62 -4.28 -0.49
N GLY A 55 -4.64 -3.82 -1.20
CA GLY A 55 -5.32 -2.60 -0.88
C GLY A 55 -6.53 -2.38 -1.76
N THR A 56 -7.47 -1.61 -1.26
CA THR A 56 -8.66 -1.19 -1.97
C THR A 56 -8.86 0.31 -1.82
N GLY A 57 -9.56 0.90 -2.75
CA GLY A 57 -10.06 2.26 -2.69
C GLY A 57 -11.54 2.27 -2.97
N GLY A 58 -12.17 3.39 -2.83
CA GLY A 58 -13.58 3.56 -3.09
C GLY A 58 -14.10 4.85 -2.50
N ASP A 59 -15.35 5.12 -2.76
CA ASP A 59 -16.13 6.18 -2.13
C ASP A 59 -16.47 5.76 -0.69
N ASP A 60 -16.47 6.71 0.22
CA ASP A 60 -16.80 6.46 1.64
C ASP A 60 -18.28 6.16 1.86
N GLY A 61 -19.13 6.44 0.87
CA GLY A 61 -20.58 6.27 1.02
C GLY A 61 -21.22 7.25 2.02
N LEU A 62 -20.72 8.51 2.08
CA LEU A 62 -21.12 9.49 3.10
C LEU A 62 -22.64 9.68 3.25
N PHE A 63 -23.39 9.53 2.17
CA PHE A 63 -24.85 9.72 2.18
C PHE A 63 -25.64 8.40 2.18
N SER A 64 -24.95 7.26 2.33
CA SER A 64 -25.59 5.94 2.32
C SER A 64 -26.26 5.56 3.65
N GLY A 65 -25.94 6.27 4.72
CA GLY A 65 -26.39 5.94 6.07
C GLY A 65 -25.71 4.70 6.68
N THR A 66 -24.69 4.10 5.99
CA THR A 66 -23.94 2.94 6.49
C THR A 66 -22.43 3.19 6.45
N SER A 67 -21.70 2.56 7.38
CA SER A 67 -20.23 2.62 7.43
C SER A 67 -19.54 1.50 6.63
N SER A 68 -20.30 0.64 5.94
CA SER A 68 -19.76 -0.58 5.34
C SER A 68 -18.65 -0.32 4.32
N GLN A 69 -18.79 0.70 3.49
CA GLN A 69 -17.82 1.03 2.44
C GLN A 69 -16.49 1.52 3.05
N ILE A 70 -16.56 2.50 3.95
CA ILE A 70 -15.36 3.03 4.61
C ILE A 70 -14.68 1.95 5.47
N ASN A 71 -15.44 1.16 6.24
CA ASN A 71 -14.90 0.10 7.08
C ASN A 71 -14.20 -0.98 6.27
N ASN A 72 -14.73 -1.37 5.10
CA ASN A 72 -14.05 -2.31 4.22
C ASN A 72 -12.69 -1.78 3.73
N VAL A 73 -12.60 -0.49 3.42
CA VAL A 73 -11.33 0.16 3.04
C VAL A 73 -10.35 0.14 4.21
N LEU A 74 -10.78 0.52 5.42
CA LEU A 74 -9.93 0.55 6.61
C LEU A 74 -9.46 -0.87 6.98
N ASN A 75 -10.35 -1.86 6.98
CA ASN A 75 -10.01 -3.25 7.29
C ASN A 75 -8.99 -3.81 6.29
N THR A 76 -9.17 -3.58 4.99
CA THR A 76 -8.21 -4.07 4.00
C THR A 76 -6.86 -3.33 4.10
N ASN A 77 -6.89 -2.00 4.18
CA ASN A 77 -5.70 -1.18 4.01
C ASN A 77 -4.89 -0.98 5.30
N ILE A 78 -5.48 -1.17 6.48
CA ILE A 78 -4.79 -1.04 7.78
C ILE A 78 -4.64 -2.41 8.40
N ILE A 79 -5.75 -3.05 8.77
CA ILE A 79 -5.71 -4.35 9.45
C ILE A 79 -5.10 -5.42 8.54
N GLY A 80 -5.48 -5.46 7.25
CA GLY A 80 -4.89 -6.38 6.28
C GLY A 80 -3.38 -6.20 6.10
N VAL A 81 -2.85 -4.98 6.19
CA VAL A 81 -1.39 -4.73 6.15
C VAL A 81 -0.71 -5.28 7.39
N THR A 82 -1.23 -5.03 8.58
CA THR A 82 -0.64 -5.54 9.82
C THR A 82 -0.72 -7.07 9.88
N ASN A 83 -1.87 -7.67 9.54
CA ASN A 83 -2.03 -9.11 9.45
C ASN A 83 -1.02 -9.76 8.49
N SER A 84 -0.78 -9.13 7.33
CA SER A 84 0.14 -9.67 6.32
C SER A 84 1.61 -9.59 6.72
N LEU A 85 2.00 -8.67 7.60
CA LEU A 85 3.42 -8.40 7.86
C LEU A 85 3.89 -8.86 9.24
N MET A 86 3.05 -8.73 10.26
CA MET A 86 3.45 -9.06 11.64
C MET A 86 3.90 -10.51 11.81
N PRO A 87 3.29 -11.52 11.16
CA PRO A 87 3.73 -12.92 11.30
C PRO A 87 5.17 -13.18 10.84
N PHE A 88 5.74 -12.34 9.98
CA PHE A 88 7.14 -12.49 9.53
C PHE A 88 8.17 -11.90 10.49
N ILE A 89 7.76 -11.00 11.40
CA ILE A 89 8.68 -10.25 12.29
C ILE A 89 9.49 -11.18 13.21
N PRO A 90 8.90 -12.22 13.84
CA PRO A 90 9.68 -13.13 14.68
C PRO A 90 10.84 -13.79 13.95
N LYS A 91 10.60 -14.29 12.71
CA LYS A 91 11.65 -14.93 11.91
C LYS A 91 12.72 -13.92 11.44
N MET A 92 12.32 -12.73 11.03
CA MET A 92 13.26 -11.66 10.68
C MET A 92 14.13 -11.24 11.89
N LYS A 93 13.55 -11.21 13.09
CA LYS A 93 14.27 -10.93 14.33
C LYS A 93 15.30 -12.02 14.64
N GLU A 94 14.94 -13.28 14.51
CA GLU A 94 15.85 -14.43 14.66
C GLU A 94 17.02 -14.33 13.67
N GLN A 95 16.72 -14.05 12.40
CA GLN A 95 17.71 -13.89 11.34
C GLN A 95 18.58 -12.63 11.48
N LYS A 96 18.20 -11.68 12.35
CA LYS A 96 18.78 -10.33 12.45
C LYS A 96 18.89 -9.64 11.09
N ASN A 97 17.91 -9.87 10.23
CA ASN A 97 17.80 -9.32 8.88
C ASN A 97 16.37 -9.38 8.40
N GLY A 98 15.93 -8.33 7.70
CA GLY A 98 14.63 -8.31 7.06
C GLY A 98 14.26 -6.93 6.54
N THR A 99 13.26 -6.90 5.67
CA THR A 99 12.68 -5.65 5.18
C THR A 99 11.15 -5.78 5.12
N LEU A 100 10.46 -4.93 5.85
CA LEU A 100 9.01 -4.77 5.75
C LEU A 100 8.69 -3.60 4.83
N VAL A 101 7.77 -3.81 3.90
CA VAL A 101 7.36 -2.78 2.93
C VAL A 101 5.86 -2.60 2.97
N CYS A 102 5.38 -1.36 3.04
CA CYS A 102 3.98 -1.05 2.78
C CYS A 102 3.82 -0.16 1.56
N ILE A 103 2.77 -0.44 0.78
CA ILE A 103 2.37 0.43 -0.32
C ILE A 103 1.30 1.40 0.20
N SER A 104 1.78 2.61 0.53
CA SER A 104 0.95 3.74 0.91
C SER A 104 0.41 4.45 -0.36
N SER A 105 0.34 5.77 -0.36
CA SER A 105 -0.06 6.60 -1.50
C SER A 105 0.34 8.06 -1.27
N VAL A 106 0.40 8.87 -2.34
CA VAL A 106 0.41 10.34 -2.23
C VAL A 106 -0.85 10.87 -1.53
N ALA A 107 -1.95 10.12 -1.58
CA ALA A 107 -3.17 10.39 -0.81
C ALA A 107 -2.93 10.42 0.71
N SER A 108 -1.83 9.85 1.20
CA SER A 108 -1.43 9.97 2.61
C SER A 108 -0.94 11.36 3.03
N TYR A 109 -0.95 12.31 2.14
CA TYR A 109 -0.49 13.68 2.39
C TYR A 109 -1.57 14.73 2.19
N VAL A 110 -2.71 14.37 1.60
CA VAL A 110 -3.76 15.29 1.18
C VAL A 110 -5.13 14.69 1.51
N PRO A 111 -6.05 15.44 2.12
CA PRO A 111 -7.43 14.99 2.26
C PRO A 111 -8.09 14.91 0.89
N LEU A 112 -8.82 13.84 0.64
CA LEU A 112 -9.51 13.59 -0.61
C LEU A 112 -11.03 13.56 -0.36
N PRO A 113 -11.82 14.46 -0.96
CA PRO A 113 -13.27 14.43 -0.85
C PRO A 113 -13.83 13.06 -1.26
N PHE A 114 -14.79 12.54 -0.52
CA PHE A 114 -15.42 11.22 -0.69
C PHE A 114 -14.50 10.00 -0.57
N HIS A 115 -13.22 10.18 -0.27
CA HIS A 115 -12.22 9.11 -0.15
C HIS A 115 -11.42 9.22 1.15
N GLY A 116 -12.07 9.72 2.22
CA GLY A 116 -11.43 9.91 3.53
C GLY A 116 -10.94 8.59 4.12
N GLY A 117 -11.70 7.50 3.98
CA GLY A 117 -11.29 6.17 4.40
C GLY A 117 -10.01 5.69 3.70
N TYR A 118 -9.90 5.94 2.39
CA TYR A 118 -8.67 5.62 1.66
C TYR A 118 -7.49 6.49 2.11
N ALA A 119 -7.65 7.81 2.12
CA ALA A 119 -6.59 8.73 2.51
C ALA A 119 -6.11 8.46 3.95
N SER A 120 -7.03 8.34 4.92
CA SER A 120 -6.71 8.05 6.31
C SER A 120 -6.03 6.69 6.49
N SER A 121 -6.46 5.64 5.77
CA SER A 121 -5.80 4.34 5.81
C SER A 121 -4.34 4.42 5.35
N LYS A 122 -4.06 5.21 4.31
CA LYS A 122 -2.70 5.37 3.78
C LYS A 122 -1.81 6.25 4.67
N ILE A 123 -2.39 7.18 5.44
CA ILE A 123 -1.70 7.90 6.52
C ILE A 123 -1.38 6.92 7.65
N ALA A 124 -2.37 6.14 8.11
CA ALA A 124 -2.25 5.24 9.24
C ALA A 124 -1.12 4.23 9.05
N ILE A 125 -1.06 3.51 7.91
CA ILE A 125 0.00 2.52 7.69
C ILE A 125 1.39 3.16 7.60
N ARG A 126 1.50 4.36 7.06
CA ARG A 126 2.78 5.09 7.04
C ARG A 126 3.22 5.46 8.46
N MET A 127 2.29 5.93 9.30
CA MET A 127 2.57 6.26 10.69
C MET A 127 2.94 5.00 11.51
N ILE A 128 2.26 3.89 11.31
CA ILE A 128 2.58 2.60 11.92
C ILE A 128 4.04 2.21 11.56
N PHE A 129 4.43 2.32 10.30
CA PHE A 129 5.79 1.98 9.86
C PHE A 129 6.85 2.91 10.44
N ASP A 130 6.55 4.20 10.56
CA ASP A 130 7.45 5.17 11.18
C ASP A 130 7.62 4.88 12.68
N SER A 131 6.55 4.45 13.36
CA SER A 131 6.56 4.07 14.78
C SER A 131 7.28 2.73 15.02
N TRP A 132 7.14 1.76 14.13
CA TRP A 132 7.82 0.46 14.25
C TRP A 132 9.33 0.54 14.01
N ARG A 133 9.78 1.51 13.21
CA ARG A 133 11.16 1.62 12.75
C ARG A 133 12.21 1.57 13.87
N PRO A 134 12.13 2.38 14.95
CA PRO A 134 13.15 2.34 16.00
C PRO A 134 13.22 0.99 16.69
N SER A 135 12.08 0.32 16.91
CA SER A 135 12.02 -0.98 17.57
C SER A 135 12.57 -2.12 16.71
N LEU A 136 12.31 -2.07 15.40
CA LEU A 136 12.74 -3.11 14.45
C LEU A 136 14.21 -2.93 14.03
N GLN A 137 14.69 -1.70 13.99
CA GLN A 137 16.07 -1.40 13.61
C GLN A 137 17.10 -2.07 14.56
N LYS A 138 16.74 -2.29 15.82
CA LYS A 138 17.57 -3.04 16.80
C LYS A 138 17.90 -4.47 16.33
N TYR A 139 17.06 -5.02 15.48
CA TYR A 139 17.21 -6.38 14.93
C TYR A 139 17.62 -6.36 13.45
N SER A 140 18.15 -5.23 12.96
CA SER A 140 18.51 -5.03 11.55
C SER A 140 17.34 -5.21 10.58
N ILE A 141 16.09 -5.02 11.04
CA ILE A 141 14.89 -5.06 10.23
C ILE A 141 14.56 -3.65 9.73
N LYS A 142 14.51 -3.49 8.41
CA LYS A 142 14.18 -2.21 7.74
C LYS A 142 12.68 -2.08 7.54
N THR A 143 12.15 -0.84 7.63
CA THR A 143 10.77 -0.51 7.24
C THR A 143 10.79 0.50 6.10
N VAL A 144 10.07 0.20 5.02
CA VAL A 144 9.99 1.02 3.81
C VAL A 144 8.54 1.33 3.49
N SER A 145 8.19 2.62 3.46
CA SER A 145 6.89 3.10 3.02
C SER A 145 7.01 3.68 1.60
N ILE A 146 6.35 3.08 0.62
CA ILE A 146 6.28 3.60 -0.74
C ILE A 146 4.97 4.34 -0.92
N CYS A 147 5.03 5.58 -1.39
CA CYS A 147 3.87 6.45 -1.61
C CYS A 147 3.73 6.75 -3.10
N PRO A 148 3.09 5.87 -3.88
CA PRO A 148 2.84 6.10 -5.30
C PRO A 148 1.85 7.24 -5.53
N GLY A 149 2.01 7.96 -6.64
CA GLY A 149 0.95 8.71 -7.28
C GLY A 149 0.09 7.79 -8.16
N PHE A 150 -0.39 8.30 -9.29
CA PHE A 150 -1.19 7.50 -10.21
C PHE A 150 -0.32 6.50 -10.98
N ILE A 151 -0.58 5.21 -10.72
CA ILE A 151 -0.01 4.08 -11.45
C ILE A 151 -1.12 3.46 -12.30
N ASP A 152 -0.83 3.14 -13.55
CA ASP A 152 -1.80 2.53 -14.45
C ASP A 152 -2.10 1.09 -14.01
N THR A 153 -3.17 0.97 -13.24
CA THR A 153 -3.65 -0.27 -12.63
C THR A 153 -5.18 -0.23 -12.51
N PRO A 154 -5.84 -1.38 -12.38
CA PRO A 154 -7.30 -1.45 -12.26
C PRO A 154 -7.90 -0.71 -11.06
N ILE A 155 -7.09 -0.33 -10.07
CA ILE A 155 -7.56 0.44 -8.90
C ILE A 155 -7.89 1.89 -9.27
N VAL A 156 -7.23 2.45 -10.30
CA VAL A 156 -7.48 3.81 -10.78
C VAL A 156 -8.67 3.80 -11.74
N LYS A 157 -9.77 4.44 -11.35
CA LYS A 157 -11.03 4.48 -12.10
C LYS A 157 -11.52 5.91 -12.32
N GLY A 158 -12.44 6.08 -13.27
CA GLY A 158 -13.14 7.33 -13.52
C GLY A 158 -12.21 8.51 -13.86
N PRO A 159 -12.54 9.73 -13.41
CA PRO A 159 -11.79 10.96 -13.74
C PRO A 159 -10.32 10.91 -13.34
N ALA A 160 -9.94 10.06 -12.37
CA ALA A 160 -8.55 9.88 -11.96
C ALA A 160 -7.65 9.36 -13.10
N ARG A 161 -8.21 8.71 -14.13
CA ARG A 161 -7.47 8.27 -15.32
C ARG A 161 -7.01 9.41 -16.24
N SER A 162 -7.53 10.62 -16.04
CA SER A 162 -7.11 11.81 -16.80
C SER A 162 -5.77 12.38 -16.32
N PHE A 163 -5.29 11.94 -15.15
CA PHE A 163 -3.97 12.37 -14.66
C PHE A 163 -2.84 11.57 -15.31
N PRO A 164 -1.64 12.17 -15.45
CA PRO A 164 -0.47 11.45 -15.94
C PRO A 164 -0.18 10.23 -15.07
N MET A 165 -0.18 9.05 -15.68
CA MET A 165 0.06 7.78 -14.99
C MET A 165 1.41 7.20 -15.38
N VAL A 166 2.01 6.46 -14.45
CA VAL A 166 3.21 5.67 -14.69
C VAL A 166 2.78 4.21 -14.90
N SER A 167 3.36 3.52 -15.88
CA SER A 167 3.07 2.09 -16.07
C SER A 167 3.48 1.26 -14.85
N ALA A 168 2.75 0.17 -14.59
CA ALA A 168 3.01 -0.72 -13.47
C ALA A 168 4.44 -1.26 -13.49
N ASP A 169 4.96 -1.68 -14.66
CA ASP A 169 6.32 -2.19 -14.81
C ASP A 169 7.40 -1.17 -14.47
N LYS A 170 7.24 0.07 -14.95
CA LYS A 170 8.18 1.16 -14.63
C LYS A 170 8.17 1.47 -13.13
N ALA A 171 6.99 1.46 -12.52
CA ALA A 171 6.84 1.66 -11.09
C ALA A 171 7.49 0.51 -10.30
N ALA A 172 7.22 -0.75 -10.66
CA ALA A 172 7.77 -1.93 -10.00
C ALA A 172 9.31 -1.95 -10.05
N LYS A 173 9.91 -1.70 -11.21
CA LYS A 173 11.37 -1.58 -11.36
C LYS A 173 11.95 -0.49 -10.44
N LYS A 174 11.24 0.62 -10.28
CA LYS A 174 11.66 1.70 -9.36
C LYS A 174 11.51 1.29 -7.91
N PHE A 175 10.41 0.63 -7.55
CA PHE A 175 10.14 0.19 -6.17
C PHE A 175 11.16 -0.84 -5.70
N ILE A 176 11.55 -1.80 -6.54
CA ILE A 176 12.62 -2.76 -6.22
C ILE A 176 13.92 -2.04 -5.83
N ARG A 177 14.32 -1.01 -6.60
CA ARG A 177 15.53 -0.22 -6.29
C ARG A 177 15.41 0.54 -4.98
N ILE A 178 14.21 1.06 -4.67
CA ILE A 178 13.93 1.77 -3.41
C ILE A 178 14.01 0.82 -2.22
N ILE A 179 13.41 -0.36 -2.34
CA ILE A 179 13.40 -1.40 -1.30
C ILE A 179 14.82 -1.86 -1.01
N ARG A 180 15.59 -2.20 -2.04
CA ARG A 180 17.00 -2.59 -1.92
C ARG A 180 17.84 -1.49 -1.27
N GLY A 181 17.59 -0.23 -1.60
CA GLY A 181 18.26 0.94 -1.02
C GLY A 181 17.84 1.27 0.41
N GLY A 182 16.82 0.59 0.96
CA GLY A 182 16.38 0.75 2.35
C GLY A 182 15.84 2.17 2.68
N LYS A 183 15.26 2.87 1.71
CA LYS A 183 14.72 4.23 1.94
C LYS A 183 13.48 4.17 2.82
N LYS A 184 13.47 4.95 3.90
CA LYS A 184 12.41 4.94 4.92
C LYS A 184 11.03 5.24 4.35
N THR A 185 10.89 6.36 3.65
CA THR A 185 9.65 6.78 2.97
C THR A 185 9.99 7.35 1.61
N TYR A 186 9.28 6.94 0.59
CA TYR A 186 9.56 7.37 -0.78
C TYR A 186 8.29 7.68 -1.57
N VAL A 187 8.18 8.93 -2.01
CA VAL A 187 7.11 9.40 -2.91
C VAL A 187 7.54 9.20 -4.36
N TYR A 188 6.68 8.60 -5.18
CA TYR A 188 6.98 8.33 -6.59
C TYR A 188 5.77 8.58 -7.49
N PRO A 189 5.93 9.30 -8.61
CA PRO A 189 7.09 10.12 -9.00
C PRO A 189 7.39 11.29 -8.05
N ARG A 190 8.63 11.78 -8.06
CA ARG A 190 9.09 12.79 -7.09
C ARG A 190 8.46 14.18 -7.26
N TYR A 191 7.91 14.50 -8.41
CA TYR A 191 7.21 15.79 -8.61
C TYR A 191 5.99 15.93 -7.68
N TYR A 192 5.41 14.82 -7.18
CA TYR A 192 4.35 14.89 -6.17
C TYR A 192 4.81 15.54 -4.87
N LEU A 193 6.11 15.54 -4.54
CA LEU A 193 6.60 16.25 -3.36
C LEU A 193 6.34 17.76 -3.48
N PHE A 194 6.53 18.31 -4.67
CA PHE A 194 6.23 19.72 -4.94
C PHE A 194 4.71 19.98 -4.87
N LEU A 195 3.89 19.12 -5.45
CA LEU A 195 2.43 19.25 -5.37
C LEU A 195 1.92 19.13 -3.93
N ILE A 196 2.45 18.20 -3.14
CA ILE A 196 2.14 18.05 -1.73
C ILE A 196 2.53 19.33 -0.96
N PHE A 197 3.70 19.89 -1.22
CA PHE A 197 4.11 21.14 -0.61
C PHE A 197 3.15 22.28 -0.95
N LEU A 198 2.81 22.46 -2.23
CA LEU A 198 1.83 23.46 -2.65
C LEU A 198 0.51 23.32 -1.92
N VAL A 199 -0.05 22.10 -1.89
CA VAL A 199 -1.33 21.82 -1.22
C VAL A 199 -1.27 22.18 0.27
N ARG A 200 -0.14 21.96 0.93
CA ARG A 200 0.01 22.23 2.38
C ARG A 200 0.13 23.72 2.73
N VAL A 201 0.61 24.53 1.79
CA VAL A 201 0.75 25.99 2.02
C VAL A 201 -0.43 26.78 1.47
N LEU A 202 -1.34 26.15 0.72
CA LEU A 202 -2.53 26.80 0.20
C LEU A 202 -3.49 27.18 1.35
N PRO A 203 -4.01 28.42 1.35
CA PRO A 203 -5.13 28.77 2.23
C PRO A 203 -6.31 27.81 2.03
N GLU A 204 -6.96 27.42 3.12
CA GLU A 204 -8.05 26.45 3.13
C GLU A 204 -9.15 26.76 2.11
N ARG A 205 -9.51 28.05 1.96
CA ARG A 205 -10.53 28.48 0.98
C ARG A 205 -10.15 28.11 -0.46
N ILE A 206 -8.88 28.31 -0.82
CA ILE A 206 -8.38 27.98 -2.17
C ILE A 206 -8.30 26.48 -2.35
N PHE A 207 -7.81 25.76 -1.35
CA PHE A 207 -7.79 24.29 -1.35
C PHE A 207 -9.19 23.72 -1.56
N ASN A 208 -10.17 24.15 -0.76
CA ASN A 208 -11.55 23.68 -0.84
C ASN A 208 -12.18 24.00 -2.20
N PHE A 209 -11.89 25.18 -2.79
CA PHE A 209 -12.36 25.51 -4.13
C PHE A 209 -11.80 24.56 -5.20
N ILE A 210 -10.49 24.29 -5.15
CA ILE A 210 -9.82 23.35 -6.09
C ILE A 210 -10.41 21.94 -5.93
N MET A 211 -10.52 21.46 -4.70
CA MET A 211 -11.07 20.13 -4.41
C MET A 211 -12.51 19.99 -4.86
N LYS A 212 -13.33 21.00 -4.61
CA LYS A 212 -14.73 21.05 -5.09
C LYS A 212 -14.79 20.95 -6.61
N LYS A 213 -13.94 21.67 -7.33
CA LYS A 213 -13.90 21.63 -8.80
C LYS A 213 -13.40 20.27 -9.34
N MET A 214 -12.41 19.66 -8.68
CA MET A 214 -11.84 18.37 -9.09
C MET A 214 -12.76 17.18 -8.80
N PHE A 215 -13.51 17.23 -7.70
CA PHE A 215 -14.39 16.15 -7.24
C PHE A 215 -15.87 16.51 -7.35
N HIS A 216 -16.21 17.49 -8.20
CA HIS A 216 -17.58 17.91 -8.41
C HIS A 216 -18.39 16.72 -8.94
N ARG A 217 -19.31 16.21 -8.10
CA ARG A 217 -20.37 15.31 -8.54
C ARG A 217 -21.62 16.16 -8.77
N PRO A 218 -22.31 16.05 -9.92
CA PRO A 218 -23.63 16.62 -10.04
C PRO A 218 -24.49 16.01 -8.94
N ILE A 219 -25.17 16.86 -8.21
CA ILE A 219 -26.21 16.46 -7.27
C ILE A 219 -27.38 15.99 -8.13
N ASN A 220 -27.56 14.67 -8.23
CA ASN A 220 -28.78 14.09 -8.78
C ASN A 220 -29.84 14.05 -7.69
#